data_c52971b7adeea91a43563faee51be6c6
#
_entry.id   c52971b7adeea91a43563faee51be6c6
#
_cell.length_a   1.000
_cell.length_b   1.000
_cell.length_c   1.000
_cell.angle_alpha   90.00
_cell.angle_beta   90.00
_cell.angle_gamma   90.00
#
_symmetry.space_group_name_H-M   'P 1'
#
loop_
_entity.id
_entity.type
_entity.pdbx_description
1 polymer ?
#
loop_
_entity_poly.entity_id
_entity_poly.type
_entity_poly.pdbx_seq_one_letter_code
_entity_poly.pdbx_strand_id
1 'polypeptide(L)'
;MGEALGTARRLAPRFAGRATAHDRDGTFPVDDFADLRAAGMFGLMVPERLGGMGAGFADYAAVAYELARGNGATALVFNMHASVTGALAGIPEAMAGALGVPDEFFAARDEILRTAAGGAFFAVAMSERGAGSRLSQLSTVYSQEDGGYRVKGSKSFVSGSGNADAYLVAARSADEPQTVSQFLVPADTPGLSVEETWDALGMRATCSHDLHLDVVVPAGTLLGGVEGLALWFAQLMPHWLVASYAAVYVGVAQSCVDACVSHVAGRGVAQLPWVRARLGRADAAVAAARLAVEEAARHVDNAPGDAETNRWVWRAKLLAGTTAAEVAASMLEAAGTAATRRGNPLERLYRDARCGSLQPATSDVCADWLGIAALGGDPDADGSAPRW
;
A
#
# COMPACT_ATOMS: atom_id res chain seq x y z
N MET A 1 -15.81 -5.23 -12.54
CA MET A 1 -15.93 -3.89 -11.91
C MET A 1 -17.04 -3.81 -10.86
N GLY A 2 -18.34 -3.92 -11.19
CA GLY A 2 -19.44 -3.69 -10.24
C GLY A 2 -19.45 -4.62 -9.01
N GLU A 3 -19.03 -5.87 -9.13
CA GLU A 3 -19.13 -6.86 -8.07
C GLU A 3 -18.09 -6.64 -6.95
N ALA A 4 -16.81 -6.45 -7.28
CA ALA A 4 -15.76 -6.20 -6.30
C ALA A 4 -16.01 -4.90 -5.51
N LEU A 5 -16.38 -3.82 -6.21
CA LEU A 5 -16.74 -2.56 -5.57
C LEU A 5 -18.00 -2.70 -4.70
N GLY A 6 -19.01 -3.43 -5.15
CA GLY A 6 -20.20 -3.75 -4.36
C GLY A 6 -19.86 -4.53 -3.10
N THR A 7 -18.92 -5.46 -3.19
CA THR A 7 -18.39 -6.23 -2.06
C THR A 7 -17.66 -5.33 -1.07
N ALA A 8 -16.76 -4.47 -1.53
CA ALA A 8 -16.06 -3.51 -0.66
C ALA A 8 -17.04 -2.62 0.12
N ARG A 9 -18.09 -2.11 -0.55
CA ARG A 9 -19.16 -1.31 0.09
C ARG A 9 -19.95 -2.08 1.15
N ARG A 10 -20.16 -3.38 0.98
CA ARG A 10 -20.81 -4.23 1.99
C ARG A 10 -19.91 -4.53 3.18
N LEU A 11 -18.60 -4.69 2.95
CA LEU A 11 -17.62 -4.99 3.99
C LEU A 11 -17.24 -3.76 4.83
N ALA A 12 -17.13 -2.58 4.23
CA ALA A 12 -16.69 -1.37 4.90
C ALA A 12 -17.43 -1.05 6.23
N PRO A 13 -18.76 -1.14 6.34
CA PRO A 13 -19.44 -0.93 7.62
C PRO A 13 -19.08 -1.96 8.71
N ARG A 14 -18.79 -3.21 8.33
CA ARG A 14 -18.34 -4.25 9.27
C ARG A 14 -16.96 -3.92 9.81
N PHE A 15 -16.05 -3.50 8.94
CA PHE A 15 -14.69 -3.07 9.29
C PHE A 15 -14.72 -1.84 10.21
N ALA A 16 -15.56 -0.85 9.91
CA ALA A 16 -15.75 0.31 10.78
C ALA A 16 -16.19 -0.06 12.20
N GLY A 17 -17.06 -1.06 12.33
CA GLY A 17 -17.51 -1.57 13.64
C GLY A 17 -16.40 -2.18 14.50
N ARG A 18 -15.34 -2.73 13.88
CA ARG A 18 -14.21 -3.39 14.57
C ARG A 18 -13.00 -2.48 14.76
N ALA A 19 -12.85 -1.45 13.91
CA ALA A 19 -11.65 -0.64 13.78
C ALA A 19 -11.16 -0.01 15.09
N THR A 20 -12.08 0.47 15.95
CA THR A 20 -11.73 1.12 17.23
C THR A 20 -11.12 0.12 18.23
N ALA A 21 -11.57 -1.13 18.27
CA ALA A 21 -11.01 -2.16 19.14
C ALA A 21 -9.59 -2.51 18.72
N HIS A 22 -9.39 -2.78 17.43
CA HIS A 22 -8.07 -3.09 16.88
C HIS A 22 -7.06 -1.95 17.03
N ASP A 23 -7.48 -0.69 16.83
CA ASP A 23 -6.62 0.48 17.08
C ASP A 23 -6.21 0.58 18.54
N ARG A 24 -7.17 0.43 19.47
CA ARG A 24 -6.91 0.52 20.91
C ARG A 24 -5.91 -0.54 21.35
N ASP A 25 -6.14 -1.78 20.93
CA ASP A 25 -5.41 -2.95 21.40
C ASP A 25 -4.13 -3.21 20.57
N GLY A 26 -3.92 -2.50 19.45
CA GLY A 26 -2.79 -2.70 18.55
C GLY A 26 -2.79 -4.09 17.90
N THR A 27 -3.97 -4.64 17.60
CA THR A 27 -4.12 -6.01 17.10
C THR A 27 -4.47 -6.05 15.62
N PHE A 28 -3.98 -7.08 14.93
CA PHE A 28 -4.31 -7.30 13.52
C PHE A 28 -5.82 -7.60 13.34
N PRO A 29 -6.49 -7.05 12.32
CA PRO A 29 -7.92 -7.23 12.09
C PRO A 29 -8.23 -8.57 11.39
N VAL A 30 -7.97 -9.68 12.07
CA VAL A 30 -8.12 -11.06 11.53
C VAL A 30 -9.49 -11.31 10.91
N ASP A 31 -10.55 -10.79 11.54
CA ASP A 31 -11.93 -10.95 11.02
C ASP A 31 -12.17 -10.18 9.72
N ASP A 32 -11.52 -9.01 9.55
CA ASP A 32 -11.61 -8.25 8.30
C ASP A 32 -10.93 -9.01 7.17
N PHE A 33 -9.77 -9.63 7.45
CA PHE A 33 -9.04 -10.47 6.49
C PHE A 33 -9.75 -11.79 6.19
N ALA A 34 -10.43 -12.38 7.17
CA ALA A 34 -11.32 -13.52 6.94
C ALA A 34 -12.49 -13.17 6.03
N ASP A 35 -13.13 -12.00 6.23
CA ASP A 35 -14.18 -11.48 5.37
C ASP A 35 -13.69 -11.21 3.93
N LEU A 36 -12.49 -10.62 3.77
CA LEU A 36 -11.87 -10.39 2.46
C LEU A 36 -11.58 -11.71 1.75
N ARG A 37 -11.02 -12.70 2.46
CA ARG A 37 -10.73 -14.05 1.93
C ARG A 37 -12.01 -14.75 1.50
N ALA A 38 -13.04 -14.77 2.33
CA ALA A 38 -14.32 -15.39 2.02
C ALA A 38 -15.04 -14.75 0.82
N ALA A 39 -14.78 -13.46 0.56
CA ALA A 39 -15.30 -12.73 -0.58
C ALA A 39 -14.40 -12.83 -1.84
N GLY A 40 -13.32 -13.62 -1.82
CA GLY A 40 -12.39 -13.79 -2.93
C GLY A 40 -11.56 -12.54 -3.26
N MET A 41 -11.52 -11.55 -2.35
CA MET A 41 -10.89 -10.24 -2.63
C MET A 41 -9.37 -10.33 -2.82
N PHE A 42 -8.70 -11.37 -2.32
CA PHE A 42 -7.27 -11.60 -2.59
C PHE A 42 -6.99 -11.94 -4.05
N GLY A 43 -8.00 -12.41 -4.80
CA GLY A 43 -7.95 -12.57 -6.24
C GLY A 43 -8.27 -11.31 -7.04
N LEU A 44 -8.43 -10.13 -6.43
CA LEU A 44 -8.88 -8.90 -7.12
C LEU A 44 -8.04 -8.60 -8.36
N MET A 45 -6.71 -8.56 -8.22
CA MET A 45 -5.79 -8.22 -9.31
C MET A 45 -5.41 -9.43 -10.18
N VAL A 46 -5.76 -10.65 -9.73
CA VAL A 46 -5.40 -11.88 -10.45
C VAL A 46 -6.23 -12.01 -11.72
N PRO A 47 -5.63 -12.32 -12.88
CA PRO A 47 -6.36 -12.54 -14.12
C PRO A 47 -7.45 -13.61 -14.00
N GLU A 48 -8.60 -13.43 -14.69
CA GLU A 48 -9.73 -14.36 -14.66
C GLU A 48 -9.32 -15.80 -15.07
N ARG A 49 -8.41 -15.94 -16.05
CA ARG A 49 -7.85 -17.25 -16.46
C ARG A 49 -7.15 -18.02 -15.35
N LEU A 50 -6.78 -17.34 -14.26
CA LEU A 50 -6.12 -17.92 -13.08
C LEU A 50 -7.06 -17.98 -11.86
N GLY A 51 -8.35 -17.74 -12.04
CA GLY A 51 -9.37 -17.81 -11.00
C GLY A 51 -9.58 -16.51 -10.21
N GLY A 52 -9.00 -15.40 -10.64
CA GLY A 52 -9.19 -14.09 -10.03
C GLY A 52 -10.29 -13.26 -10.67
N MET A 53 -10.34 -11.95 -10.32
CA MET A 53 -11.35 -11.02 -10.80
C MET A 53 -10.88 -10.17 -12.00
N GLY A 54 -9.61 -10.21 -12.37
CA GLY A 54 -9.03 -9.50 -13.52
C GLY A 54 -9.13 -7.97 -13.42
N ALA A 55 -9.15 -7.42 -12.20
CA ALA A 55 -9.29 -5.99 -11.99
C ALA A 55 -8.05 -5.22 -12.47
N GLY A 56 -8.26 -4.01 -13.03
CA GLY A 56 -7.21 -3.04 -13.29
C GLY A 56 -6.90 -2.18 -12.06
N PHE A 57 -5.97 -1.24 -12.23
CA PHE A 57 -5.57 -0.34 -11.14
C PHE A 57 -6.70 0.61 -10.74
N ALA A 58 -7.56 1.05 -11.68
CA ALA A 58 -8.72 1.88 -11.38
C ALA A 58 -9.75 1.14 -10.52
N ASP A 59 -9.97 -0.14 -10.78
CA ASP A 59 -10.85 -0.98 -9.97
C ASP A 59 -10.29 -1.18 -8.56
N TYR A 60 -8.98 -1.47 -8.47
CA TYR A 60 -8.29 -1.54 -7.19
C TYR A 60 -8.45 -0.22 -6.39
N ALA A 61 -8.20 0.94 -7.01
CA ALA A 61 -8.30 2.23 -6.35
C ALA A 61 -9.70 2.50 -5.80
N ALA A 62 -10.75 2.17 -6.56
CA ALA A 62 -12.13 2.28 -6.11
C ALA A 62 -12.45 1.35 -4.93
N VAL A 63 -11.97 0.11 -4.98
CA VAL A 63 -12.10 -0.87 -3.88
C VAL A 63 -11.36 -0.40 -2.64
N ALA A 64 -10.09 0.00 -2.77
CA ALA A 64 -9.26 0.46 -1.66
C ALA A 64 -9.86 1.69 -0.97
N TYR A 65 -10.41 2.64 -1.72
CA TYR A 65 -11.13 3.79 -1.18
C TYR A 65 -12.31 3.36 -0.30
N GLU A 66 -13.17 2.45 -0.77
CA GLU A 66 -14.33 2.01 0.01
C GLU A 66 -13.93 1.19 1.25
N LEU A 67 -12.94 0.28 1.14
CA LEU A 67 -12.43 -0.47 2.29
C LEU A 67 -11.84 0.49 3.34
N ALA A 68 -11.11 1.52 2.92
CA ALA A 68 -10.50 2.50 3.81
C ALA A 68 -11.53 3.38 4.53
N ARG A 69 -12.70 3.61 3.93
CA ARG A 69 -13.84 4.24 4.62
C ARG A 69 -14.33 3.41 5.81
N GLY A 70 -14.14 2.09 5.78
CA GLY A 70 -14.40 1.22 6.93
C GLY A 70 -13.24 1.21 7.91
N ASN A 71 -12.07 0.80 7.47
CA ASN A 71 -10.85 0.71 8.28
C ASN A 71 -9.61 0.99 7.43
N GLY A 72 -8.97 2.13 7.66
CA GLY A 72 -7.76 2.53 6.93
C GLY A 72 -6.62 1.53 7.10
N ALA A 73 -6.45 0.93 8.28
CA ALA A 73 -5.41 -0.07 8.54
C ALA A 73 -5.65 -1.35 7.73
N THR A 74 -6.88 -1.87 7.70
CA THR A 74 -7.25 -3.04 6.87
C THR A 74 -7.00 -2.76 5.40
N ALA A 75 -7.43 -1.60 4.89
CA ALA A 75 -7.22 -1.22 3.50
C ALA A 75 -5.74 -1.05 3.16
N LEU A 76 -4.93 -0.51 4.08
CA LEU A 76 -3.49 -0.37 3.89
C LEU A 76 -2.78 -1.71 3.80
N VAL A 77 -3.13 -2.67 4.66
CA VAL A 77 -2.55 -4.01 4.59
C VAL A 77 -3.04 -4.76 3.33
N PHE A 78 -4.31 -4.61 2.96
CA PHE A 78 -4.82 -5.13 1.69
C PHE A 78 -4.09 -4.53 0.47
N ASN A 79 -3.69 -3.23 0.53
CA ASN A 79 -2.86 -2.61 -0.48
C ASN A 79 -1.50 -3.33 -0.66
N MET A 80 -0.88 -3.84 0.41
CA MET A 80 0.37 -4.61 0.29
C MET A 80 0.16 -5.84 -0.59
N HIS A 81 -0.88 -6.61 -0.32
CA HIS A 81 -1.25 -7.77 -1.13
C HIS A 81 -1.57 -7.42 -2.58
N ALA A 82 -2.39 -6.38 -2.79
CA ALA A 82 -2.76 -5.93 -4.13
C ALA A 82 -1.56 -5.42 -4.93
N SER A 83 -0.57 -4.80 -4.26
CA SER A 83 0.67 -4.36 -4.90
C SER A 83 1.51 -5.53 -5.42
N VAL A 84 1.59 -6.63 -4.67
CA VAL A 84 2.30 -7.85 -5.12
C VAL A 84 1.57 -8.49 -6.30
N THR A 85 0.28 -8.76 -6.14
CA THR A 85 -0.51 -9.45 -7.17
C THR A 85 -0.71 -8.61 -8.43
N GLY A 86 -0.93 -7.31 -8.27
CA GLY A 86 -1.07 -6.38 -9.39
C GLY A 86 0.23 -6.15 -10.16
N ALA A 87 1.37 -6.02 -9.46
CA ALA A 87 2.66 -5.92 -10.11
C ALA A 87 2.97 -7.19 -10.93
N LEU A 88 2.76 -8.38 -10.35
CA LEU A 88 2.95 -9.65 -11.05
C LEU A 88 2.01 -9.80 -12.26
N ALA A 89 0.74 -9.49 -12.10
CA ALA A 89 -0.25 -9.57 -13.18
C ALA A 89 0.02 -8.58 -14.30
N GLY A 90 0.59 -7.42 -13.96
CA GLY A 90 0.90 -6.34 -14.91
C GLY A 90 2.19 -6.52 -15.72
N ILE A 91 2.98 -7.58 -15.50
CA ILE A 91 4.19 -7.84 -16.29
C ILE A 91 3.79 -8.38 -17.67
N PRO A 92 3.99 -7.61 -18.77
CA PRO A 92 3.65 -8.08 -20.11
C PRO A 92 4.64 -9.14 -20.59
N GLU A 93 4.13 -10.23 -21.19
CA GLU A 93 4.97 -11.28 -21.76
C GLU A 93 5.94 -10.75 -22.83
N ALA A 94 5.50 -9.74 -23.61
CA ALA A 94 6.34 -9.12 -24.62
C ALA A 94 7.56 -8.38 -24.06
N MET A 95 7.50 -7.88 -22.82
CA MET A 95 8.64 -7.22 -22.16
C MET A 95 9.65 -8.21 -21.60
N ALA A 96 9.24 -9.42 -21.30
CA ALA A 96 10.09 -10.43 -20.70
C ALA A 96 11.29 -10.79 -21.58
N GLY A 97 11.11 -10.93 -22.89
CA GLY A 97 12.20 -11.17 -23.84
C GLY A 97 13.25 -10.06 -23.86
N ALA A 98 12.82 -8.80 -23.73
CA ALA A 98 13.71 -7.64 -23.68
C ALA A 98 14.51 -7.56 -22.37
N LEU A 99 13.99 -8.16 -21.30
CA LEU A 99 14.60 -8.16 -19.95
C LEU A 99 15.37 -9.45 -19.64
N GLY A 100 15.43 -10.40 -20.57
CA GLY A 100 16.05 -11.70 -20.33
C GLY A 100 15.32 -12.57 -19.30
N VAL A 101 14.03 -12.32 -19.07
CA VAL A 101 13.21 -13.11 -18.16
C VAL A 101 12.99 -14.50 -18.77
N PRO A 102 13.33 -15.59 -18.07
CA PRO A 102 13.17 -16.93 -18.60
C PRO A 102 11.70 -17.32 -18.74
N ASP A 103 11.37 -18.19 -19.69
CA ASP A 103 9.99 -18.64 -19.94
C ASP A 103 9.34 -19.30 -18.72
N GLU A 104 10.14 -19.97 -17.89
CA GLU A 104 9.71 -20.60 -16.63
C GLU A 104 9.15 -19.60 -15.64
N PHE A 105 9.54 -18.32 -15.71
CA PHE A 105 9.00 -17.27 -14.85
C PHE A 105 7.49 -17.15 -14.95
N PHE A 106 6.94 -17.21 -16.17
CA PHE A 106 5.49 -17.04 -16.35
C PHE A 106 4.70 -18.18 -15.74
N ALA A 107 5.23 -19.40 -15.74
CA ALA A 107 4.62 -20.52 -15.04
C ALA A 107 4.66 -20.33 -13.53
N ALA A 108 5.78 -19.90 -12.97
CA ALA A 108 5.94 -19.60 -11.56
C ALA A 108 5.07 -18.41 -11.12
N ARG A 109 5.04 -17.32 -11.89
CA ARG A 109 4.16 -16.17 -11.70
C ARG A 109 2.69 -16.59 -11.63
N ASP A 110 2.25 -17.38 -12.61
CA ASP A 110 0.86 -17.82 -12.68
C ASP A 110 0.49 -18.72 -11.50
N GLU A 111 1.42 -19.51 -10.96
CA GLU A 111 1.22 -20.30 -9.75
C GLU A 111 1.07 -19.42 -8.50
N ILE A 112 1.92 -18.40 -8.34
CA ILE A 112 1.80 -17.41 -7.27
C ILE A 112 0.43 -16.72 -7.34
N LEU A 113 0.00 -16.30 -8.54
CA LEU A 113 -1.28 -15.63 -8.73
C LEU A 113 -2.47 -16.58 -8.46
N ARG A 114 -2.40 -17.86 -8.83
CA ARG A 114 -3.43 -18.86 -8.46
C ARG A 114 -3.52 -19.04 -6.95
N THR A 115 -2.37 -19.08 -6.28
CA THR A 115 -2.30 -19.19 -4.83
C THR A 115 -2.99 -18.00 -4.15
N ALA A 116 -2.80 -16.78 -4.66
CA ALA A 116 -3.52 -15.59 -4.21
C ALA A 116 -5.03 -15.68 -4.48
N ALA A 117 -5.44 -16.11 -5.68
CA ALA A 117 -6.86 -16.33 -6.00
C ALA A 117 -7.50 -17.40 -5.10
N GLY A 118 -6.72 -18.42 -4.68
CA GLY A 118 -7.11 -19.42 -3.69
C GLY A 118 -7.21 -18.91 -2.26
N GLY A 119 -6.86 -17.64 -2.00
CA GLY A 119 -7.01 -16.98 -0.72
C GLY A 119 -5.73 -16.78 0.08
N ALA A 120 -4.54 -17.02 -0.49
CA ALA A 120 -3.29 -16.68 0.18
C ALA A 120 -3.10 -15.14 0.24
N PHE A 121 -2.62 -14.67 1.38
CA PHE A 121 -2.34 -13.26 1.66
C PHE A 121 -0.84 -12.99 1.62
N PHE A 122 -0.40 -12.03 0.83
CA PHE A 122 1.00 -11.61 0.70
C PHE A 122 1.24 -10.26 1.35
N ALA A 123 2.34 -10.14 2.11
CA ALA A 123 2.82 -8.89 2.68
C ALA A 123 4.10 -8.41 1.98
N VAL A 124 4.44 -7.14 2.17
CA VAL A 124 5.62 -6.50 1.56
C VAL A 124 6.65 -6.17 2.64
N ALA A 125 7.87 -6.66 2.46
CA ALA A 125 9.01 -6.52 3.37
C ALA A 125 10.20 -5.85 2.65
N MET A 126 10.08 -4.55 2.36
CA MET A 126 11.10 -3.78 1.64
C MET A 126 11.90 -2.86 2.55
N SER A 127 11.23 -2.15 3.47
CA SER A 127 11.84 -1.12 4.31
C SER A 127 12.77 -1.69 5.38
N GLU A 128 13.79 -0.90 5.76
CA GLU A 128 14.74 -1.23 6.83
C GLU A 128 14.96 -0.04 7.75
N ARG A 129 15.32 -0.29 9.01
CA ARG A 129 15.79 0.74 9.94
C ARG A 129 17.06 1.36 9.37
N GLY A 130 17.09 2.64 9.13
CA GLY A 130 18.25 3.35 8.55
C GLY A 130 18.13 3.62 7.05
N ALA A 131 17.84 2.63 6.22
CA ALA A 131 17.61 2.84 4.78
C ALA A 131 16.20 3.42 4.49
N GLY A 132 15.23 3.19 5.39
CA GLY A 132 13.83 3.46 5.09
C GLY A 132 13.35 2.58 3.93
N SER A 133 12.68 3.16 2.95
CA SER A 133 12.19 2.46 1.74
C SER A 133 13.16 2.52 0.56
N ARG A 134 14.38 3.04 0.74
CA ARG A 134 15.37 3.19 -0.35
C ARG A 134 16.00 1.86 -0.67
N LEU A 135 15.55 1.24 -1.77
CA LEU A 135 16.00 -0.08 -2.20
C LEU A 135 17.50 -0.13 -2.51
N SER A 136 18.08 0.97 -3.01
CA SER A 136 19.53 1.08 -3.28
C SER A 136 20.41 1.10 -2.03
N GLN A 137 19.83 1.27 -0.83
CA GLN A 137 20.55 1.42 0.44
C GLN A 137 20.29 0.26 1.42
N LEU A 138 19.71 -0.84 0.96
CA LEU A 138 19.38 -1.99 1.81
C LEU A 138 20.65 -2.61 2.43
N SER A 139 20.49 -3.08 3.66
CA SER A 139 21.48 -3.88 4.39
C SER A 139 21.20 -5.39 4.28
N THR A 140 19.94 -5.79 4.06
CA THR A 140 19.57 -7.19 3.78
C THR A 140 20.27 -7.65 2.51
N VAL A 141 20.96 -8.78 2.60
CA VAL A 141 21.75 -9.36 1.51
C VAL A 141 21.21 -10.72 1.09
N TYR A 142 21.44 -11.06 -0.18
CA TYR A 142 21.28 -12.44 -0.63
C TYR A 142 22.58 -12.94 -1.27
N SER A 143 22.79 -14.23 -1.22
CA SER A 143 23.84 -14.96 -1.92
C SER A 143 23.26 -16.21 -2.56
N GLN A 144 23.86 -16.64 -3.69
CA GLN A 144 23.47 -17.92 -4.29
C GLN A 144 23.96 -19.08 -3.41
N GLU A 145 23.09 -20.09 -3.24
CA GLU A 145 23.44 -21.38 -2.63
C GLU A 145 22.94 -22.53 -3.55
N ASP A 146 23.35 -23.76 -3.25
CA ASP A 146 22.97 -24.93 -4.04
C ASP A 146 21.43 -25.03 -4.18
N GLY A 147 20.91 -24.81 -5.38
CA GLY A 147 19.49 -24.90 -5.70
C GLY A 147 18.64 -23.69 -5.32
N GLY A 148 19.25 -22.59 -4.86
CA GLY A 148 18.48 -21.38 -4.47
C GLY A 148 19.31 -20.21 -3.96
N TYR A 149 18.76 -19.55 -2.96
CA TYR A 149 19.34 -18.34 -2.38
C TYR A 149 19.27 -18.36 -0.86
N ARG A 150 20.35 -17.88 -0.21
CA ARG A 150 20.29 -17.49 1.19
C ARG A 150 19.97 -16.01 1.27
N VAL A 151 18.93 -15.64 2.02
CA VAL A 151 18.56 -14.24 2.27
C VAL A 151 18.74 -13.95 3.76
N LYS A 152 19.56 -12.92 4.09
CA LYS A 152 19.90 -12.58 5.46
C LYS A 152 19.78 -11.09 5.72
N GLY A 153 19.06 -10.72 6.80
CA GLY A 153 18.89 -9.34 7.24
C GLY A 153 17.67 -9.13 8.09
N SER A 154 17.25 -7.87 8.20
CA SER A 154 16.06 -7.48 8.94
C SER A 154 15.27 -6.45 8.18
N LYS A 155 13.96 -6.57 8.21
CA LYS A 155 12.99 -5.64 7.62
C LYS A 155 12.17 -4.97 8.71
N SER A 156 11.76 -3.74 8.48
CA SER A 156 10.88 -3.00 9.39
C SER A 156 9.65 -2.47 8.66
N PHE A 157 8.63 -2.10 9.42
CA PHE A 157 7.35 -1.63 8.86
C PHE A 157 6.66 -2.66 7.94
N VAL A 158 6.80 -3.96 8.26
CA VAL A 158 6.19 -5.04 7.46
C VAL A 158 4.71 -5.18 7.82
N SER A 159 3.85 -4.44 7.11
CA SER A 159 2.40 -4.44 7.38
C SER A 159 1.78 -5.82 7.18
N GLY A 160 1.06 -6.32 8.19
CA GLY A 160 0.48 -7.65 8.20
C GLY A 160 1.44 -8.76 8.64
N SER A 161 2.63 -8.42 9.17
CA SER A 161 3.59 -9.42 9.68
C SER A 161 2.98 -10.32 10.75
N GLY A 162 3.32 -11.58 10.72
CA GLY A 162 2.74 -12.61 11.57
C GLY A 162 1.38 -13.15 11.11
N ASN A 163 0.78 -12.55 10.05
CA ASN A 163 -0.54 -12.93 9.54
C ASN A 163 -0.54 -13.22 8.02
N ALA A 164 0.54 -12.90 7.32
CA ALA A 164 0.69 -13.18 5.90
C ALA A 164 1.12 -14.63 5.66
N ASP A 165 0.73 -15.19 4.50
CA ASP A 165 1.15 -16.51 4.05
C ASP A 165 2.55 -16.47 3.39
N ALA A 166 2.95 -15.32 2.83
CA ALA A 166 4.30 -15.07 2.32
C ALA A 166 4.66 -13.57 2.34
N TYR A 167 5.96 -13.29 2.28
CA TYR A 167 6.52 -11.95 2.30
C TYR A 167 7.33 -11.66 1.02
N LEU A 168 7.01 -10.56 0.33
CA LEU A 168 7.85 -10.06 -0.76
C LEU A 168 9.04 -9.29 -0.15
N VAL A 169 10.19 -9.94 -0.08
CA VAL A 169 11.41 -9.44 0.54
C VAL A 169 12.35 -8.86 -0.50
N ALA A 170 12.75 -7.60 -0.35
CA ALA A 170 13.83 -7.01 -1.16
C ALA A 170 15.18 -7.21 -0.49
N ALA A 171 16.19 -7.63 -1.26
CA ALA A 171 17.56 -7.83 -0.80
C ALA A 171 18.56 -7.46 -1.89
N ARG A 172 19.75 -6.97 -1.50
CA ARG A 172 20.86 -6.72 -2.44
C ARG A 172 21.76 -7.93 -2.54
N SER A 173 22.40 -8.11 -3.68
CA SER A 173 23.43 -9.13 -3.85
C SER A 173 24.61 -8.89 -2.90
N ALA A 174 25.12 -9.97 -2.30
CA ALA A 174 26.34 -9.93 -1.50
C ALA A 174 27.58 -9.65 -2.36
N ASP A 175 27.60 -10.15 -3.59
CA ASP A 175 28.73 -10.02 -4.52
C ASP A 175 28.66 -8.72 -5.31
N GLU A 176 27.43 -8.29 -5.70
CA GLU A 176 27.19 -7.09 -6.50
C GLU A 176 26.21 -6.16 -5.77
N PRO A 177 26.63 -5.30 -4.84
CA PRO A 177 25.77 -4.52 -3.97
C PRO A 177 24.78 -3.58 -4.67
N GLN A 178 25.00 -3.24 -5.94
CA GLN A 178 24.06 -2.45 -6.77
C GLN A 178 22.90 -3.29 -7.34
N THR A 179 23.03 -4.61 -7.31
CA THR A 179 22.01 -5.55 -7.79
C THR A 179 21.03 -5.82 -6.67
N VAL A 180 19.79 -5.34 -6.84
CA VAL A 180 18.70 -5.52 -5.86
C VAL A 180 17.63 -6.41 -6.46
N SER A 181 17.28 -7.48 -5.74
CA SER A 181 16.31 -8.49 -6.15
C SER A 181 15.17 -8.61 -5.14
N GLN A 182 14.08 -9.22 -5.53
CA GLN A 182 12.93 -9.49 -4.66
C GLN A 182 12.65 -10.98 -4.61
N PHE A 183 12.31 -11.48 -3.42
CA PHE A 183 12.01 -12.88 -3.16
C PHE A 183 10.66 -13.00 -2.48
N LEU A 184 9.77 -13.86 -2.98
CA LEU A 184 8.54 -14.20 -2.29
C LEU A 184 8.81 -15.35 -1.32
N VAL A 185 9.06 -15.01 -0.06
CA VAL A 185 9.47 -15.94 1.01
C VAL A 185 8.23 -16.43 1.76
N PRO A 186 7.92 -17.76 1.77
CA PRO A 186 6.84 -18.30 2.57
C PRO A 186 7.02 -18.00 4.06
N ALA A 187 5.92 -17.75 4.77
CA ALA A 187 5.96 -17.33 6.18
C ALA A 187 6.48 -18.42 7.13
N ASP A 188 6.36 -19.70 6.75
CA ASP A 188 6.82 -20.87 7.50
C ASP A 188 8.28 -21.26 7.19
N THR A 189 8.99 -20.45 6.38
CA THR A 189 10.40 -20.74 6.03
C THR A 189 11.28 -20.76 7.28
N PRO A 190 12.04 -21.86 7.54
CA PRO A 190 12.96 -21.90 8.67
C PRO A 190 13.98 -20.75 8.64
N GLY A 191 14.13 -20.06 9.77
CA GLY A 191 15.02 -18.89 9.90
C GLY A 191 14.31 -17.55 9.65
N LEU A 192 13.01 -17.54 9.38
CA LEU A 192 12.18 -16.35 9.38
C LEU A 192 11.51 -16.20 10.76
N SER A 193 11.54 -14.98 11.32
CA SER A 193 10.84 -14.67 12.56
C SER A 193 10.33 -13.23 12.56
N VAL A 194 9.23 -13.01 13.31
CA VAL A 194 8.61 -11.71 13.51
C VAL A 194 8.93 -11.23 14.93
N GLU A 195 9.41 -9.99 15.06
CA GLU A 195 9.55 -9.30 16.35
C GLU A 195 8.45 -8.25 16.48
N GLU A 196 7.59 -8.37 17.50
CA GLU A 196 6.47 -7.46 17.74
C GLU A 196 6.97 -6.09 18.22
N THR A 197 7.24 -5.18 17.28
CA THR A 197 7.82 -3.86 17.52
C THR A 197 6.86 -2.71 17.21
N TRP A 198 5.66 -3.00 16.65
CA TRP A 198 4.76 -1.97 16.14
C TRP A 198 3.97 -1.30 17.27
N ASP A 199 4.40 -0.12 17.70
CA ASP A 199 3.66 0.79 18.59
C ASP A 199 3.72 2.21 18.02
N ALA A 200 2.80 2.53 17.10
CA ALA A 200 2.80 3.73 16.29
C ALA A 200 1.69 4.70 16.69
N LEU A 201 1.81 5.95 16.22
CA LEU A 201 0.82 7.00 16.40
C LEU A 201 -0.55 6.61 15.82
N GLY A 202 -0.57 6.14 14.58
CA GLY A 202 -1.75 5.76 13.81
C GLY A 202 -1.49 4.50 13.00
N MET A 203 -2.52 4.04 12.29
CA MET A 203 -2.45 2.77 11.56
C MET A 203 -2.01 1.60 12.47
N ARG A 204 -2.40 1.63 13.75
CA ARG A 204 -1.94 0.68 14.77
C ARG A 204 -2.30 -0.76 14.44
N ALA A 205 -3.48 -0.97 13.86
CA ALA A 205 -3.97 -2.28 13.45
C ALA A 205 -3.31 -2.87 12.20
N THR A 206 -2.32 -2.19 11.58
CA THR A 206 -1.54 -2.81 10.49
C THR A 206 -0.55 -3.85 10.98
N CYS A 207 -0.22 -3.86 12.29
CA CYS A 207 0.79 -4.74 12.87
C CYS A 207 2.05 -4.79 12.00
N SER A 208 2.64 -3.59 11.77
CA SER A 208 3.79 -3.41 10.89
C SER A 208 5.09 -3.69 11.65
N HIS A 209 5.22 -4.91 12.16
CA HIS A 209 6.33 -5.37 12.97
C HIS A 209 7.63 -5.53 12.17
N ASP A 210 8.72 -5.85 12.86
CA ASP A 210 9.99 -6.16 12.24
C ASP A 210 10.06 -7.65 11.86
N LEU A 211 10.71 -7.94 10.74
CA LEU A 211 10.94 -9.28 10.22
C LEU A 211 12.44 -9.57 10.19
N HIS A 212 12.84 -10.68 10.79
CA HIS A 212 14.23 -11.15 10.76
C HIS A 212 14.37 -12.34 9.86
N LEU A 213 15.43 -12.37 9.06
CA LEU A 213 15.67 -13.37 8.03
C LEU A 213 17.09 -13.91 8.15
N ASP A 214 17.23 -15.21 8.22
CA ASP A 214 18.42 -15.99 7.89
C ASP A 214 17.91 -17.28 7.23
N VAL A 215 17.38 -17.16 6.03
CA VAL A 215 16.58 -18.18 5.34
C VAL A 215 17.28 -18.67 4.08
N VAL A 216 17.07 -19.95 3.76
CA VAL A 216 17.43 -20.53 2.45
C VAL A 216 16.14 -20.80 1.69
N VAL A 217 16.04 -20.25 0.49
CA VAL A 217 14.83 -20.32 -0.34
C VAL A 217 15.14 -20.90 -1.71
N PRO A 218 14.22 -21.66 -2.32
CA PRO A 218 14.40 -22.19 -3.68
C PRO A 218 14.57 -21.07 -4.72
N ALA A 219 15.27 -21.35 -5.83
CA ALA A 219 15.47 -20.41 -6.93
C ALA A 219 14.16 -19.83 -7.49
N GLY A 220 13.07 -20.61 -7.51
CA GLY A 220 11.75 -20.17 -7.96
C GLY A 220 11.09 -19.07 -7.10
N THR A 221 11.64 -18.73 -5.92
CA THR A 221 11.16 -17.62 -5.09
C THR A 221 11.67 -16.26 -5.57
N LEU A 222 12.74 -16.22 -6.38
CA LEU A 222 13.25 -15.00 -6.99
C LEU A 222 12.22 -14.45 -7.98
N LEU A 223 11.72 -13.24 -7.67
CA LEU A 223 10.71 -12.58 -8.49
C LEU A 223 11.32 -12.20 -9.86
N GLY A 224 10.71 -12.67 -10.93
CA GLY A 224 11.20 -12.44 -12.29
C GLY A 224 12.22 -13.47 -12.76
N GLY A 225 12.71 -14.38 -11.91
CA GLY A 225 13.73 -15.37 -12.27
C GLY A 225 15.08 -14.78 -12.69
N VAL A 226 15.23 -13.47 -12.65
CA VAL A 226 16.41 -12.70 -12.99
C VAL A 226 16.78 -11.78 -11.84
N GLU A 227 18.03 -11.74 -11.46
CA GLU A 227 18.53 -10.84 -10.43
C GLU A 227 18.53 -9.37 -10.91
N GLY A 228 18.39 -8.42 -9.98
CA GLY A 228 18.53 -6.98 -10.24
C GLY A 228 17.27 -6.26 -10.72
N LEU A 229 16.14 -6.92 -10.83
CA LEU A 229 14.91 -6.30 -11.39
C LEU A 229 14.19 -5.35 -10.43
N ALA A 230 14.50 -5.34 -9.11
CA ALA A 230 13.74 -4.60 -8.13
C ALA A 230 13.74 -3.09 -8.36
N LEU A 231 14.90 -2.50 -8.64
CA LEU A 231 15.02 -1.05 -8.92
C LEU A 231 14.35 -0.68 -10.25
N TRP A 232 14.48 -1.53 -11.24
CA TRP A 232 13.84 -1.34 -12.54
C TRP A 232 12.29 -1.35 -12.41
N PHE A 233 11.74 -2.32 -11.68
CA PHE A 233 10.29 -2.35 -11.41
C PHE A 233 9.82 -1.13 -10.64
N ALA A 234 10.59 -0.65 -9.66
CA ALA A 234 10.25 0.53 -8.89
C ALA A 234 10.16 1.80 -9.77
N GLN A 235 11.04 1.94 -10.75
CA GLN A 235 11.05 3.06 -11.70
C GLN A 235 9.95 2.93 -12.77
N LEU A 236 9.74 1.75 -13.31
CA LEU A 236 8.78 1.53 -14.39
C LEU A 236 7.32 1.48 -13.87
N MET A 237 7.13 0.92 -12.69
CA MET A 237 5.80 0.72 -12.09
C MET A 237 5.66 1.38 -10.71
N PRO A 238 6.01 2.70 -10.57
CA PRO A 238 5.95 3.38 -9.28
C PRO A 238 4.53 3.44 -8.70
N HIS A 239 3.50 3.25 -9.51
CA HIS A 239 2.10 3.28 -9.08
C HIS A 239 1.79 2.26 -7.98
N TRP A 240 2.42 1.07 -7.97
CA TRP A 240 2.24 0.10 -6.90
C TRP A 240 2.93 0.48 -5.58
N LEU A 241 3.97 1.32 -5.65
CA LEU A 241 4.72 1.80 -4.48
C LEU A 241 4.25 3.18 -4.00
N VAL A 242 3.52 3.93 -4.83
CA VAL A 242 3.17 5.34 -4.59
C VAL A 242 1.66 5.57 -4.65
N ALA A 243 1.04 5.47 -5.83
CA ALA A 243 -0.37 5.82 -6.02
C ALA A 243 -1.34 4.84 -5.38
N SER A 244 -0.95 3.59 -5.17
CA SER A 244 -1.79 2.60 -4.50
C SER A 244 -2.18 3.03 -3.07
N TYR A 245 -1.28 3.71 -2.36
CA TYR A 245 -1.55 4.31 -1.05
C TYR A 245 -2.54 5.48 -1.11
N ALA A 246 -2.54 6.23 -2.22
CA ALA A 246 -3.36 7.43 -2.37
C ALA A 246 -4.85 7.12 -2.22
N ALA A 247 -5.33 6.04 -2.84
CA ALA A 247 -6.73 5.61 -2.73
C ALA A 247 -7.15 5.33 -1.28
N VAL A 248 -6.27 4.67 -0.50
CA VAL A 248 -6.49 4.39 0.93
C VAL A 248 -6.65 5.68 1.72
N TYR A 249 -5.73 6.66 1.55
CA TYR A 249 -5.76 7.88 2.34
C TYR A 249 -6.88 8.85 1.95
N VAL A 250 -7.32 8.85 0.71
CA VAL A 250 -8.55 9.58 0.33
C VAL A 250 -9.78 8.92 0.97
N GLY A 251 -9.83 7.60 1.09
CA GLY A 251 -10.87 6.88 1.83
C GLY A 251 -10.88 7.22 3.32
N VAL A 252 -9.70 7.30 3.95
CA VAL A 252 -9.55 7.75 5.35
C VAL A 252 -10.02 9.21 5.51
N ALA A 253 -9.66 10.10 4.57
CA ALA A 253 -10.12 11.49 4.57
C ALA A 253 -11.65 11.58 4.52
N GLN A 254 -12.28 10.78 3.64
CA GLN A 254 -13.75 10.70 3.58
C GLN A 254 -14.35 10.21 4.90
N SER A 255 -13.73 9.21 5.54
CA SER A 255 -14.17 8.74 6.86
C SER A 255 -14.12 9.82 7.93
N CYS A 256 -13.14 10.73 7.87
CA CYS A 256 -13.08 11.87 8.79
C CYS A 256 -14.29 12.79 8.59
N VAL A 257 -14.68 13.06 7.35
CA VAL A 257 -15.88 13.86 7.03
C VAL A 257 -17.14 13.15 7.52
N ASP A 258 -17.32 11.87 7.19
CA ASP A 258 -18.48 11.07 7.56
C ASP A 258 -18.63 10.98 9.10
N ALA A 259 -17.53 10.75 9.82
CA ALA A 259 -17.49 10.71 11.28
C ALA A 259 -17.80 12.06 11.91
N CYS A 260 -17.30 13.16 11.32
CA CYS A 260 -17.61 14.52 11.80
C CYS A 260 -19.10 14.81 11.61
N VAL A 261 -19.67 14.56 10.44
CA VAL A 261 -21.10 14.73 10.16
C VAL A 261 -21.93 13.95 11.17
N SER A 262 -21.61 12.67 11.38
CA SER A 262 -22.29 11.84 12.38
C SER A 262 -22.16 12.39 13.81
N HIS A 263 -20.97 12.90 14.16
CA HIS A 263 -20.70 13.45 15.51
C HIS A 263 -21.49 14.73 15.76
N VAL A 264 -21.62 15.63 14.79
CA VAL A 264 -22.32 16.91 14.97
C VAL A 264 -23.82 16.82 14.71
N ALA A 265 -24.28 15.73 14.06
CA ALA A 265 -25.70 15.51 13.79
C ALA A 265 -26.53 15.53 15.09
N GLY A 266 -27.66 16.20 15.06
CA GLY A 266 -28.53 16.35 16.22
C GLY A 266 -27.99 17.26 17.33
N ARG A 267 -26.80 17.84 17.19
CA ARG A 267 -26.20 18.80 18.12
C ARG A 267 -26.35 20.22 17.58
N GLY A 268 -26.58 21.19 18.46
CA GLY A 268 -26.71 22.61 18.05
C GLY A 268 -25.50 23.17 17.28
N VAL A 269 -24.32 22.55 17.45
CA VAL A 269 -23.09 22.93 16.77
C VAL A 269 -23.13 22.74 15.25
N ALA A 270 -23.96 21.84 14.72
CA ALA A 270 -24.13 21.63 13.28
C ALA A 270 -24.64 22.89 12.55
N GLN A 271 -25.30 23.79 13.25
CA GLN A 271 -25.86 25.03 12.70
C GLN A 271 -24.84 26.18 12.65
N LEU A 272 -23.67 26.02 13.31
CA LEU A 272 -22.66 27.08 13.37
C LEU A 272 -22.02 27.30 12.01
N PRO A 273 -21.94 28.57 11.52
CA PRO A 273 -21.40 28.84 10.17
C PRO A 273 -19.99 28.31 9.97
N TRP A 274 -19.13 28.36 10.97
CA TRP A 274 -17.75 27.86 10.87
C TRP A 274 -17.67 26.33 10.77
N VAL A 275 -18.57 25.56 11.43
CA VAL A 275 -18.66 24.11 11.30
C VAL A 275 -19.06 23.76 9.86
N ARG A 276 -20.11 24.41 9.34
CA ARG A 276 -20.56 24.21 7.96
C ARG A 276 -19.49 24.59 6.94
N ALA A 277 -18.77 25.70 7.17
CA ALA A 277 -17.67 26.11 6.30
C ALA A 277 -16.49 25.13 6.29
N ARG A 278 -16.16 24.54 7.45
CA ARG A 278 -15.14 23.47 7.53
C ARG A 278 -15.57 22.22 6.78
N LEU A 279 -16.81 21.76 6.96
CA LEU A 279 -17.36 20.62 6.25
C LEU A 279 -17.36 20.86 4.73
N GLY A 280 -17.79 22.02 4.25
CA GLY A 280 -17.78 22.35 2.82
C GLY A 280 -16.39 22.38 2.20
N ARG A 281 -15.37 22.91 2.92
CA ARG A 281 -13.98 22.86 2.45
C ARG A 281 -13.45 21.43 2.43
N ALA A 282 -13.74 20.64 3.45
CA ALA A 282 -13.32 19.23 3.52
C ALA A 282 -13.94 18.40 2.40
N ASP A 283 -15.23 18.56 2.15
CA ASP A 283 -15.93 17.91 1.03
C ASP A 283 -15.28 18.22 -0.32
N ALA A 284 -15.04 19.50 -0.60
CA ALA A 284 -14.36 19.93 -1.84
C ALA A 284 -12.93 19.39 -1.95
N ALA A 285 -12.16 19.38 -0.85
CA ALA A 285 -10.78 18.88 -0.85
C ALA A 285 -10.72 17.36 -1.08
N VAL A 286 -11.60 16.60 -0.42
CA VAL A 286 -11.68 15.15 -0.61
C VAL A 286 -12.12 14.80 -2.03
N ALA A 287 -13.11 15.52 -2.58
CA ALA A 287 -13.56 15.32 -3.96
C ALA A 287 -12.43 15.59 -4.97
N ALA A 288 -11.65 16.66 -4.78
CA ALA A 288 -10.51 16.98 -5.64
C ALA A 288 -9.39 15.94 -5.56
N ALA A 289 -9.03 15.49 -4.35
CA ALA A 289 -8.04 14.45 -4.16
C ALA A 289 -8.49 13.10 -4.76
N ARG A 290 -9.78 12.78 -4.64
CA ARG A 290 -10.37 11.59 -5.24
C ARG A 290 -10.28 11.61 -6.76
N LEU A 291 -10.65 12.73 -7.40
CA LEU A 291 -10.53 12.90 -8.85
C LEU A 291 -9.07 12.74 -9.31
N ALA A 292 -8.10 13.25 -8.56
CA ALA A 292 -6.68 13.07 -8.89
C ALA A 292 -6.25 11.59 -8.82
N VAL A 293 -6.76 10.82 -7.85
CA VAL A 293 -6.51 9.38 -7.75
C VAL A 293 -7.18 8.62 -8.90
N GLU A 294 -8.41 8.95 -9.24
CA GLU A 294 -9.15 8.34 -10.35
C GLU A 294 -8.44 8.63 -11.69
N GLU A 295 -7.93 9.85 -11.90
CA GLU A 295 -7.18 10.21 -13.09
C GLU A 295 -5.84 9.48 -13.16
N ALA A 296 -5.09 9.42 -12.05
CA ALA A 296 -3.86 8.62 -11.99
C ALA A 296 -4.11 7.15 -12.32
N ALA A 297 -5.19 6.59 -11.78
CA ALA A 297 -5.57 5.21 -12.01
C ALA A 297 -5.93 4.94 -13.48
N ARG A 298 -6.67 5.85 -14.11
CA ARG A 298 -6.98 5.78 -15.55
C ARG A 298 -5.72 5.81 -16.41
N HIS A 299 -4.76 6.66 -16.06
CA HIS A 299 -3.47 6.72 -16.75
C HIS A 299 -2.69 5.42 -16.59
N VAL A 300 -2.64 4.83 -15.39
CA VAL A 300 -1.95 3.56 -15.13
C VAL A 300 -2.55 2.43 -15.96
N ASP A 301 -3.87 2.34 -16.06
CA ASP A 301 -4.52 1.27 -16.84
C ASP A 301 -4.31 1.42 -18.36
N ASN A 302 -4.12 2.66 -18.86
CA ASN A 302 -3.97 2.91 -20.30
C ASN A 302 -2.53 2.95 -20.78
N ALA A 303 -1.61 3.49 -19.96
CA ALA A 303 -0.22 3.73 -20.36
C ALA A 303 0.73 3.64 -19.15
N PRO A 304 0.87 2.46 -18.53
CA PRO A 304 1.74 2.28 -17.37
C PRO A 304 3.20 2.59 -17.74
N GLY A 305 3.88 3.35 -16.89
CA GLY A 305 5.29 3.73 -17.09
C GLY A 305 5.53 4.97 -17.94
N ASP A 306 4.51 5.50 -18.62
CA ASP A 306 4.64 6.77 -19.35
C ASP A 306 4.96 7.93 -18.40
N ALA A 307 5.74 8.90 -18.89
CA ALA A 307 6.16 10.07 -18.11
C ALA A 307 4.96 10.87 -17.52
N GLU A 308 3.88 11.06 -18.29
CA GLU A 308 2.68 11.72 -17.77
C GLU A 308 1.90 10.85 -16.79
N THR A 309 1.86 9.53 -17.00
CA THR A 309 1.30 8.57 -16.03
C THR A 309 2.07 8.65 -14.71
N ASN A 310 3.40 8.61 -14.75
CA ASN A 310 4.23 8.76 -13.55
C ASN A 310 3.99 10.10 -12.87
N ARG A 311 3.85 11.20 -13.63
CA ARG A 311 3.52 12.51 -13.06
C ARG A 311 2.17 12.50 -12.32
N TRP A 312 1.15 11.83 -12.85
CA TRP A 312 -0.13 11.66 -12.16
C TRP A 312 -0.04 10.78 -10.91
N VAL A 313 0.77 9.74 -10.94
CA VAL A 313 1.05 8.89 -9.77
C VAL A 313 1.59 9.72 -8.59
N TRP A 314 2.59 10.57 -8.85
CA TRP A 314 3.18 11.43 -7.82
C TRP A 314 2.22 12.54 -7.34
N ARG A 315 1.46 13.16 -8.26
CA ARG A 315 0.41 14.12 -7.92
C ARG A 315 -0.65 13.51 -7.01
N ALA A 316 -1.17 12.35 -7.35
CA ALA A 316 -2.20 11.67 -6.58
C ALA A 316 -1.74 11.36 -5.15
N LYS A 317 -0.51 10.87 -4.98
CA LYS A 317 0.04 10.57 -3.64
C LYS A 317 0.24 11.83 -2.81
N LEU A 318 0.80 12.90 -3.39
CA LEU A 318 0.98 14.17 -2.71
C LEU A 318 -0.36 14.74 -2.25
N LEU A 319 -1.33 14.83 -3.15
CA LEU A 319 -2.65 15.35 -2.85
C LEU A 319 -3.38 14.51 -1.79
N ALA A 320 -3.38 13.19 -1.93
CA ALA A 320 -4.04 12.30 -0.97
C ALA A 320 -3.46 12.41 0.44
N GLY A 321 -2.13 12.38 0.58
CA GLY A 321 -1.46 12.47 1.88
C GLY A 321 -1.69 13.81 2.58
N THR A 322 -1.58 14.92 1.83
CA THR A 322 -1.81 16.27 2.35
C THR A 322 -3.28 16.47 2.74
N THR A 323 -4.20 16.12 1.82
CA THR A 323 -5.64 16.26 2.06
C THR A 323 -6.10 15.44 3.27
N ALA A 324 -5.61 14.20 3.42
CA ALA A 324 -6.00 13.37 4.56
C ALA A 324 -5.63 14.02 5.89
N ALA A 325 -4.39 14.51 6.02
CA ALA A 325 -3.92 15.15 7.25
C ALA A 325 -4.68 16.45 7.57
N GLU A 326 -4.89 17.31 6.57
CA GLU A 326 -5.58 18.60 6.73
C GLU A 326 -7.07 18.44 7.04
N VAL A 327 -7.75 17.55 6.31
CA VAL A 327 -9.17 17.24 6.53
C VAL A 327 -9.38 16.65 7.91
N ALA A 328 -8.56 15.69 8.34
CA ALA A 328 -8.69 15.09 9.65
C ALA A 328 -8.54 16.11 10.78
N ALA A 329 -7.56 17.02 10.68
CA ALA A 329 -7.38 18.11 11.63
C ALA A 329 -8.60 19.04 11.65
N SER A 330 -9.07 19.46 10.47
CA SER A 330 -10.24 20.35 10.35
C SER A 330 -11.52 19.71 10.88
N MET A 331 -11.72 18.39 10.67
CA MET A 331 -12.89 17.67 11.16
C MET A 331 -12.86 17.48 12.68
N LEU A 332 -11.68 17.25 13.27
CA LEU A 332 -11.52 17.20 14.72
C LEU A 332 -11.87 18.54 15.37
N GLU A 333 -11.40 19.66 14.78
CA GLU A 333 -11.73 21.01 15.23
C GLU A 333 -13.22 21.33 15.06
N ALA A 334 -13.86 20.91 13.97
CA ALA A 334 -15.30 21.11 13.75
C ALA A 334 -16.15 20.35 14.76
N ALA A 335 -15.71 19.16 15.17
CA ALA A 335 -16.39 18.32 16.14
C ALA A 335 -16.16 18.77 17.60
N GLY A 336 -15.09 19.54 17.85
CA GLY A 336 -14.75 20.11 19.16
C GLY A 336 -14.08 19.12 20.13
N THR A 337 -13.75 19.59 21.34
CA THR A 337 -12.94 18.86 22.33
C THR A 337 -13.46 17.46 22.65
N ALA A 338 -14.77 17.24 22.63
CA ALA A 338 -15.33 15.91 22.90
C ALA A 338 -14.86 14.83 21.92
N ALA A 339 -14.49 15.21 20.71
CA ALA A 339 -13.99 14.31 19.67
C ALA A 339 -12.55 13.83 19.92
N THR A 340 -11.81 14.46 20.83
CA THR A 340 -10.44 14.05 21.18
C THR A 340 -10.37 12.89 22.17
N ARG A 341 -11.51 12.47 22.72
CA ARG A 341 -11.54 11.35 23.68
C ARG A 341 -11.26 10.03 22.98
N ARG A 342 -10.44 9.18 23.60
CA ARG A 342 -10.23 7.79 23.18
C ARG A 342 -11.59 7.08 23.01
N GLY A 343 -11.74 6.32 21.94
CA GLY A 343 -13.00 5.68 21.55
C GLY A 343 -13.90 6.53 20.65
N ASN A 344 -13.63 7.82 20.45
CA ASN A 344 -14.27 8.59 19.40
C ASN A 344 -13.60 8.26 18.05
N PRO A 345 -14.36 7.93 16.98
CA PRO A 345 -13.78 7.61 15.68
C PRO A 345 -12.86 8.70 15.12
N LEU A 346 -13.17 9.98 15.35
CA LEU A 346 -12.37 11.10 14.85
C LEU A 346 -10.97 11.16 15.45
N GLU A 347 -10.81 10.78 16.72
CA GLU A 347 -9.50 10.72 17.37
C GLU A 347 -8.59 9.71 16.68
N ARG A 348 -9.08 8.50 16.41
CA ARG A 348 -8.36 7.46 15.67
C ARG A 348 -8.07 7.91 14.24
N LEU A 349 -9.11 8.38 13.53
CA LEU A 349 -8.99 8.80 12.13
C LEU A 349 -7.99 9.96 11.96
N TYR A 350 -7.90 10.87 12.93
CA TYR A 350 -6.89 11.94 12.92
C TYR A 350 -5.46 11.37 12.96
N ARG A 351 -5.22 10.35 13.80
CA ARG A 351 -3.92 9.69 13.89
C ARG A 351 -3.60 8.88 12.64
N ASP A 352 -4.58 8.13 12.12
CA ASP A 352 -4.44 7.33 10.91
C ASP A 352 -4.16 8.21 9.69
N ALA A 353 -4.92 9.29 9.50
CA ALA A 353 -4.78 10.20 8.39
C ALA A 353 -3.40 10.87 8.32
N ARG A 354 -2.78 11.16 9.51
CA ARG A 354 -1.44 11.77 9.56
C ARG A 354 -0.38 10.90 8.89
N CYS A 355 -0.54 9.59 8.92
CA CYS A 355 0.41 8.65 8.32
C CYS A 355 0.50 8.80 6.78
N GLY A 356 -0.54 9.32 6.11
CA GLY A 356 -0.60 9.43 4.66
C GLY A 356 0.48 10.28 4.01
N SER A 357 0.93 11.33 4.69
CA SER A 357 2.02 12.19 4.23
C SER A 357 3.41 11.68 4.60
N LEU A 358 3.48 10.70 5.50
CA LEU A 358 4.74 10.16 6.04
C LEU A 358 5.15 8.84 5.41
N GLN A 359 4.18 8.04 4.94
CA GLN A 359 4.48 6.77 4.28
C GLN A 359 5.12 6.98 2.90
N PRO A 360 6.00 6.06 2.47
CA PRO A 360 6.68 6.14 1.16
C PRO A 360 5.71 6.14 -0.03
N ALA A 361 5.97 6.97 -1.05
CA ALA A 361 6.87 8.11 -0.94
C ALA A 361 6.24 9.20 -0.06
N THR A 362 7.04 9.87 0.77
CA THR A 362 6.53 10.96 1.62
C THR A 362 6.04 12.15 0.77
N SER A 363 5.20 13.01 1.35
CA SER A 363 4.72 14.20 0.62
C SER A 363 5.89 15.09 0.13
N ASP A 364 6.97 15.20 0.91
CA ASP A 364 8.14 15.98 0.51
C ASP A 364 8.87 15.36 -0.68
N VAL A 365 9.04 14.03 -0.69
CA VAL A 365 9.62 13.30 -1.83
C VAL A 365 8.75 13.44 -3.08
N CYS A 366 7.42 13.37 -2.93
CA CYS A 366 6.50 13.59 -4.06
C CYS A 366 6.59 15.02 -4.62
N ALA A 367 6.66 16.02 -3.73
CA ALA A 367 6.76 17.42 -4.12
C ALA A 367 8.09 17.71 -4.82
N ASP A 368 9.20 17.16 -4.33
CA ASP A 368 10.52 17.29 -4.95
C ASP A 368 10.55 16.67 -6.34
N TRP A 369 10.05 15.43 -6.50
CA TRP A 369 9.93 14.77 -7.80
C TRP A 369 9.17 15.62 -8.81
N LEU A 370 8.02 16.16 -8.39
CA LEU A 370 7.19 17.03 -9.25
C LEU A 370 7.89 18.36 -9.56
N GLY A 371 8.65 18.90 -8.61
CA GLY A 371 9.43 20.12 -8.78
C GLY A 371 10.52 19.96 -9.84
N ILE A 372 11.30 18.87 -9.78
CA ILE A 372 12.33 18.56 -10.79
C ILE A 372 11.68 18.39 -12.18
N ALA A 373 10.59 17.63 -12.27
CA ALA A 373 9.86 17.45 -13.52
C ALA A 373 9.29 18.76 -14.08
N ALA A 374 8.83 19.69 -13.22
CA ALA A 374 8.33 20.99 -13.63
C ALA A 374 9.43 21.92 -14.18
N LEU A 375 10.67 21.76 -13.69
CA LEU A 375 11.85 22.48 -14.17
C LEU A 375 12.43 21.85 -15.45
N GLY A 376 11.85 20.76 -15.96
CA GLY A 376 12.31 20.08 -17.18
C GLY A 376 13.48 19.10 -16.93
N GLY A 377 13.79 18.82 -15.67
CA GLY A 377 14.75 17.77 -15.29
C GLY A 377 14.14 16.38 -15.34
N ASP A 378 14.99 15.35 -15.29
CA ASP A 378 14.60 13.97 -15.11
C ASP A 378 14.65 13.60 -13.60
N PRO A 379 13.49 13.47 -12.94
CA PRO A 379 13.48 13.17 -11.51
C PRO A 379 14.08 11.82 -11.15
N ASP A 380 14.07 10.85 -12.06
CA ASP A 380 14.55 9.50 -11.80
C ASP A 380 16.06 9.37 -12.03
N ALA A 381 16.65 10.31 -12.79
CA ALA A 381 18.11 10.42 -12.98
C ALA A 381 18.80 11.28 -11.91
N ASP A 382 18.06 12.02 -11.06
CA ASP A 382 18.63 12.86 -10.01
C ASP A 382 19.17 12.01 -8.85
N GLY A 383 20.49 11.83 -8.84
CA GLY A 383 21.21 11.09 -7.79
C GLY A 383 21.43 11.86 -6.47
N SER A 384 20.95 13.12 -6.37
CA SER A 384 21.15 13.94 -5.15
C SER A 384 20.35 13.40 -3.95
N ALA A 385 19.24 12.73 -4.20
CA ALA A 385 18.41 12.06 -3.19
C ALA A 385 17.83 10.77 -3.76
N PRO A 386 18.50 9.62 -3.57
CA PRO A 386 17.97 8.34 -4.05
C PRO A 386 16.58 8.06 -3.48
N ARG A 387 15.61 7.81 -4.36
CA ARG A 387 14.22 7.54 -4.00
C ARG A 387 13.94 6.06 -3.81
N TRP A 388 14.68 5.26 -4.57
CA TRP A 388 14.59 3.79 -4.57
C TRP A 388 15.84 3.12 -4.07
#